data_9bbfe82e59d12caf19edced93cf1d961
#
_entry.id   9bbfe82e59d12caf19edced93cf1d961
#
_cell.length_a   1.000
_cell.length_b   1.000
_cell.length_c   1.000
_cell.angle_alpha   90.00
_cell.angle_beta   90.00
_cell.angle_gamma   90.00
#
_symmetry.space_group_name_H-M   'P 1'
#
loop_
_entity.id
_entity.type
_entity.pdbx_description
1 polymer ?
#
loop_
_entity_poly.entity_id
_entity_poly.type
_entity_poly.pdbx_seq_one_letter_code
_entity_poly.pdbx_strand_id
1 'polypeptide(L)'
;MRSEDVPVLKSDLFLAAIMLGTGLFSGGSEAVRSVPVVGVTIAALIATSMYLAEHDVVPEVYPEVATVAAFLVTVAVGVGFVLTLSATAAVVGAAALAGGGAGIACYRLVFGVFLPVPAYRLAKDEEPEESIEPE
;
A
#
# COMPACT_ATOMS: atom_id res chain seq x y z
N MET A 1 7.01 -20.86 -0.66
CA MET A 1 7.59 -19.51 -0.84
C MET A 1 8.85 -19.66 -1.68
N ARG A 2 8.89 -19.01 -2.82
CA ARG A 2 10.06 -19.06 -3.71
C ARG A 2 11.14 -18.12 -3.15
N SER A 3 12.42 -18.44 -3.38
CA SER A 3 13.53 -17.57 -2.94
C SER A 3 13.48 -16.17 -3.57
N GLU A 4 12.91 -16.06 -4.77
CA GLU A 4 12.71 -14.83 -5.53
C GLU A 4 11.66 -13.92 -4.91
N ASP A 5 10.69 -14.47 -4.16
CA ASP A 5 9.61 -13.70 -3.51
C ASP A 5 10.08 -13.00 -2.23
N VAL A 6 11.19 -13.47 -1.63
CA VAL A 6 11.65 -13.01 -0.31
C VAL A 6 12.01 -11.52 -0.26
N PRO A 7 12.75 -10.95 -1.24
CA PRO A 7 13.10 -9.53 -1.20
C PRO A 7 11.86 -8.62 -1.27
N VAL A 8 10.92 -8.93 -2.16
CA VAL A 8 9.67 -8.17 -2.33
C VAL A 8 8.84 -8.25 -1.06
N LEU A 9 8.69 -9.45 -0.51
CA LEU A 9 7.94 -9.69 0.71
C LEU A 9 8.53 -8.94 1.90
N LYS A 10 9.87 -8.97 2.06
CA LYS A 10 10.59 -8.23 3.10
C LYS A 10 10.37 -6.73 3.01
N SER A 11 10.54 -6.15 1.84
CA SER A 11 10.39 -4.71 1.59
C SER A 11 8.96 -4.24 1.91
N ASP A 12 7.97 -4.93 1.39
CA ASP A 12 6.58 -4.52 1.53
C ASP A 12 6.03 -4.77 2.94
N LEU A 13 6.42 -5.86 3.59
CA LEU A 13 6.05 -6.10 4.99
C LEU A 13 6.76 -5.13 5.94
N PHE A 14 7.99 -4.72 5.63
CA PHE A 14 8.67 -3.69 6.39
C PHE A 14 7.96 -2.34 6.28
N LEU A 15 7.57 -1.94 5.06
CA LEU A 15 6.76 -0.74 4.84
C LEU A 15 5.41 -0.84 5.57
N ALA A 16 4.74 -1.98 5.48
CA ALA A 16 3.48 -2.23 6.20
C ALA A 16 3.64 -2.07 7.71
N ALA A 17 4.72 -2.60 8.28
CA ALA A 17 5.02 -2.49 9.71
C ALA A 17 5.28 -1.04 10.12
N ILE A 18 6.02 -0.26 9.31
CA ILE A 18 6.25 1.16 9.56
C ILE A 18 4.93 1.94 9.53
N MET A 19 4.09 1.74 8.52
CA MET A 19 2.81 2.43 8.39
C MET A 19 1.87 2.08 9.54
N LEU A 20 1.73 0.79 9.88
CA LEU A 20 0.94 0.31 11.01
C LEU A 20 1.46 0.90 12.33
N GLY A 21 2.75 0.81 12.58
CA GLY A 21 3.40 1.36 13.77
C GLY A 21 3.18 2.86 13.88
N THR A 22 3.44 3.61 12.81
CA THR A 22 3.24 5.06 12.78
C THR A 22 1.78 5.43 13.04
N GLY A 23 0.82 4.75 12.42
CA GLY A 23 -0.61 4.99 12.63
C GLY A 23 -1.03 4.74 14.07
N LEU A 24 -0.60 3.62 14.66
CA LEU A 24 -0.91 3.28 16.04
C LEU A 24 -0.19 4.20 17.05
N PHE A 25 1.03 4.61 16.76
CA PHE A 25 1.80 5.50 17.63
C PHE A 25 1.28 6.94 17.61
N SER A 26 0.92 7.46 16.44
CA SER A 26 0.50 8.85 16.28
C SER A 26 -0.88 9.14 16.85
N GLY A 27 -1.82 8.20 16.75
CA GLY A 27 -3.19 8.38 17.19
C GLY A 27 -3.61 7.47 18.36
N GLY A 28 -2.81 6.46 18.65
CA GLY A 28 -3.20 5.40 19.57
C GLY A 28 -4.23 4.44 18.99
N SER A 29 -4.38 3.29 19.62
CA SER A 29 -5.34 2.27 19.18
C SER A 29 -6.80 2.75 19.26
N GLU A 30 -7.11 3.66 20.17
CA GLU A 30 -8.46 4.22 20.31
C GLU A 30 -8.83 5.13 19.16
N ALA A 31 -7.90 5.98 18.69
CA ALA A 31 -8.13 6.82 17.52
C ALA A 31 -8.44 5.98 16.27
N VAL A 32 -7.66 4.92 16.05
CA VAL A 32 -7.89 3.99 14.92
C VAL A 32 -9.24 3.29 15.04
N ARG A 33 -9.62 2.88 16.24
CA ARG A 33 -10.92 2.22 16.50
C ARG A 33 -12.12 3.17 16.43
N SER A 34 -11.91 4.45 16.66
CA SER A 34 -13.01 5.44 16.62
C SER A 34 -13.55 5.69 15.21
N VAL A 35 -12.73 5.46 14.19
CA VAL A 35 -13.08 5.63 12.76
C VAL A 35 -12.70 4.40 11.93
N PRO A 36 -13.26 3.21 12.24
CA PRO A 36 -12.87 1.96 11.59
C PRO A 36 -13.15 1.98 10.08
N VAL A 37 -14.13 2.71 9.63
CA VAL A 37 -14.45 2.86 8.21
C VAL A 37 -13.29 3.46 7.42
N VAL A 38 -12.53 4.37 8.00
CA VAL A 38 -11.34 4.95 7.36
C VAL A 38 -10.28 3.87 7.15
N GLY A 39 -9.94 3.15 8.20
CA GLY A 39 -8.94 2.07 8.14
C GLY A 39 -9.30 1.00 7.10
N VAL A 40 -10.54 0.52 7.13
CA VAL A 40 -11.03 -0.51 6.19
C VAL A 40 -11.03 -0.01 4.75
N THR A 41 -11.51 1.21 4.52
CA THR A 41 -11.55 1.79 3.16
C THR A 41 -10.15 1.98 2.58
N ILE A 42 -9.23 2.52 3.37
CA ILE A 42 -7.84 2.71 2.92
C ILE A 42 -7.15 1.36 2.72
N ALA A 43 -7.36 0.38 3.60
CA ALA A 43 -6.83 -0.97 3.42
C ALA A 43 -7.30 -1.60 2.11
N ALA A 44 -8.59 -1.53 1.82
CA ALA A 44 -9.17 -2.04 0.58
C ALA A 44 -8.63 -1.30 -0.66
N LEU A 45 -8.50 0.03 -0.56
CA LEU A 45 -7.97 0.86 -1.64
C LEU A 45 -6.52 0.49 -1.98
N ILE A 46 -5.67 0.37 -0.97
CA ILE A 46 -4.26 0.00 -1.14
C ILE A 46 -4.14 -1.42 -1.69
N ALA A 47 -4.85 -2.39 -1.11
CA ALA A 47 -4.83 -3.77 -1.61
C ALA A 47 -5.30 -3.87 -3.07
N THR A 48 -6.36 -3.14 -3.44
CA THR A 48 -6.86 -3.09 -4.82
C THR A 48 -5.85 -2.44 -5.75
N SER A 49 -5.23 -1.34 -5.34
CA SER A 49 -4.20 -0.66 -6.14
C SER A 49 -2.99 -1.55 -6.39
N MET A 50 -2.54 -2.30 -5.38
CA MET A 50 -1.47 -3.28 -5.53
C MET A 50 -1.86 -4.41 -6.49
N TYR A 51 -3.09 -4.92 -6.37
CA TYR A 51 -3.59 -5.94 -7.27
C TYR A 51 -3.59 -5.48 -8.72
N LEU A 52 -4.14 -4.29 -8.99
CA LEU A 52 -4.19 -3.71 -10.34
C LEU A 52 -2.78 -3.49 -10.92
N ALA A 53 -1.84 -3.01 -10.09
CA ALA A 53 -0.47 -2.75 -10.52
C ALA A 53 0.33 -4.02 -10.81
N GLU A 54 0.06 -5.11 -10.09
CA GLU A 54 0.85 -6.34 -10.19
C GLU A 54 0.28 -7.39 -11.15
N HIS A 55 -1.00 -7.26 -11.54
CA HIS A 55 -1.66 -8.20 -12.44
C HIS A 55 -1.85 -7.67 -13.86
N ASP A 56 -1.18 -6.56 -14.21
CA ASP A 56 -1.23 -5.95 -15.54
C ASP A 56 -2.68 -5.75 -16.06
N VAL A 57 -3.57 -5.36 -15.16
CA VAL A 57 -4.99 -5.15 -15.48
C VAL A 57 -5.18 -3.90 -16.36
N VAL A 58 -4.24 -2.95 -16.29
CA VAL A 58 -4.26 -1.70 -17.07
C VAL A 58 -2.93 -1.56 -17.84
N PRO A 59 -2.75 -2.30 -18.95
CA PRO A 59 -1.47 -2.45 -19.63
C PRO A 59 -0.92 -1.18 -20.27
N GLU A 60 -1.75 -0.17 -20.52
CA GLU A 60 -1.36 1.06 -21.21
C GLU A 60 -0.98 2.21 -20.27
N VAL A 61 -1.03 2.01 -18.95
CA VAL A 61 -0.73 3.06 -17.97
C VAL A 61 0.69 2.92 -17.47
N TYR A 62 1.48 3.98 -17.58
CA TYR A 62 2.81 4.04 -16.99
C TYR A 62 2.75 3.81 -15.48
N PRO A 63 3.63 2.97 -14.90
CA PRO A 63 3.63 2.66 -13.46
C PRO A 63 3.68 3.90 -12.56
N GLU A 64 4.40 4.93 -12.98
CA GLU A 64 4.50 6.19 -12.24
C GLU A 64 3.15 6.91 -12.18
N VAL A 65 2.44 6.95 -13.31
CA VAL A 65 1.10 7.57 -13.39
C VAL A 65 0.10 6.82 -12.53
N ALA A 66 0.13 5.47 -12.56
CA ALA A 66 -0.73 4.64 -11.74
C ALA A 66 -0.46 4.87 -10.24
N THR A 67 0.81 4.97 -9.84
CA THR A 67 1.21 5.23 -8.45
C THR A 67 0.76 6.61 -7.98
N VAL A 68 0.99 7.65 -8.79
CA VAL A 68 0.54 9.02 -8.47
C VAL A 68 -0.99 9.07 -8.40
N ALA A 69 -1.69 8.45 -9.33
CA ALA A 69 -3.15 8.40 -9.32
C ALA A 69 -3.69 7.70 -8.05
N ALA A 70 -3.13 6.55 -7.68
CA ALA A 70 -3.50 5.83 -6.47
C ALA A 70 -3.25 6.68 -5.21
N PHE A 71 -2.12 7.38 -5.15
CA PHE A 71 -1.81 8.30 -4.06
C PHE A 71 -2.82 9.46 -3.97
N LEU A 72 -3.11 10.11 -5.10
CA LEU A 72 -4.08 11.22 -5.16
C LEU A 72 -5.49 10.77 -4.75
N VAL A 73 -5.93 9.59 -5.19
CA VAL A 73 -7.21 9.01 -4.78
C VAL A 73 -7.22 8.74 -3.27
N THR A 74 -6.15 8.20 -2.73
CA THR A 74 -6.02 7.93 -1.28
C THR A 74 -6.10 9.22 -0.47
N VAL A 75 -5.41 10.28 -0.91
CA VAL A 75 -5.46 11.61 -0.27
C VAL A 75 -6.87 12.20 -0.36
N ALA A 76 -7.51 12.14 -1.52
CA ALA A 76 -8.86 12.66 -1.73
C ALA A 76 -9.89 11.95 -0.84
N VAL A 77 -9.80 10.63 -0.72
CA VAL A 77 -10.63 9.83 0.20
C VAL A 77 -10.38 10.22 1.65
N GLY A 78 -9.13 10.40 2.06
CA GLY A 78 -8.77 10.88 3.40
C GLY A 78 -9.37 12.25 3.72
N VAL A 79 -9.25 13.20 2.80
CA VAL A 79 -9.86 14.54 2.94
C VAL A 79 -11.39 14.43 3.03
N GLY A 80 -12.01 13.59 2.20
CA GLY A 80 -13.44 13.33 2.26
C GLY A 80 -13.89 12.83 3.64
N PHE A 81 -13.14 11.95 4.26
CA PHE A 81 -13.42 11.49 5.61
C PHE A 81 -13.26 12.58 6.68
N VAL A 82 -12.23 13.42 6.58
CA VAL A 82 -12.08 14.58 7.49
C VAL A 82 -13.28 15.50 7.41
N LEU A 83 -13.80 15.75 6.21
CA LEU A 83 -14.93 16.64 5.99
C LEU A 83 -16.29 16.04 6.42
N THR A 84 -16.43 14.72 6.40
CA THR A 84 -17.73 14.04 6.61
C THR A 84 -17.88 13.44 8.01
N LEU A 85 -16.80 12.99 8.65
CA LEU A 85 -16.88 12.21 9.89
C LEU A 85 -16.75 13.05 11.17
N SER A 86 -16.67 14.38 11.10
CA SER A 86 -16.45 15.24 12.29
C SER A 86 -15.22 14.81 13.14
N ALA A 87 -14.28 14.10 12.52
CA ALA A 87 -13.05 13.66 13.14
C ALA A 87 -11.89 14.60 12.77
N THR A 88 -10.88 14.68 13.64
CA THR A 88 -9.70 15.49 13.35
C THR A 88 -8.85 14.86 12.25
N ALA A 89 -8.14 15.67 11.49
CA ALA A 89 -7.20 15.19 10.47
C ALA A 89 -6.15 14.23 11.06
N ALA A 90 -5.74 14.42 12.32
CA ALA A 90 -4.81 13.53 13.01
C ALA A 90 -5.40 12.14 13.24
N VAL A 91 -6.66 12.05 13.66
CA VAL A 91 -7.34 10.75 13.87
C VAL A 91 -7.57 10.03 12.55
N VAL A 92 -8.03 10.74 11.51
CA VAL A 92 -8.23 10.17 10.18
C VAL A 92 -6.89 9.73 9.58
N GLY A 93 -5.83 10.54 9.74
CA GLY A 93 -4.49 10.22 9.26
C GLY A 93 -3.91 8.98 9.95
N ALA A 94 -4.06 8.86 11.27
CA ALA A 94 -3.63 7.69 12.02
C ALA A 94 -4.35 6.41 11.57
N ALA A 95 -5.67 6.48 11.39
CA ALA A 95 -6.48 5.37 10.90
C ALA A 95 -6.13 5.00 9.45
N ALA A 96 -5.87 6.01 8.59
CA ALA A 96 -5.46 5.78 7.20
C ALA A 96 -4.08 5.10 7.11
N LEU A 97 -3.11 5.53 7.91
CA LEU A 97 -1.79 4.88 7.98
C LEU A 97 -1.90 3.44 8.48
N ALA A 98 -2.62 3.21 9.56
CA ALA A 98 -2.84 1.87 10.08
C ALA A 98 -3.57 0.98 9.06
N GLY A 99 -4.61 1.50 8.41
CA GLY A 99 -5.34 0.82 7.35
C GLY A 99 -4.47 0.52 6.13
N GLY A 100 -3.65 1.48 5.70
CA GLY A 100 -2.73 1.29 4.58
C GLY A 100 -1.71 0.18 4.86
N GLY A 101 -1.08 0.19 6.03
CA GLY A 101 -0.18 -0.88 6.47
C GLY A 101 -0.87 -2.24 6.54
N ALA A 102 -2.08 -2.30 7.09
CA ALA A 102 -2.89 -3.52 7.13
C ALA A 102 -3.22 -4.01 5.72
N GLY A 103 -3.57 -3.12 4.79
CA GLY A 103 -3.87 -3.44 3.40
C GLY A 103 -2.68 -4.09 2.70
N ILE A 104 -1.48 -3.50 2.83
CA ILE A 104 -0.24 -4.07 2.29
C ILE A 104 0.02 -5.45 2.90
N ALA A 105 -0.04 -5.56 4.23
CA ALA A 105 0.21 -6.82 4.92
C ALA A 105 -0.77 -7.91 4.48
N CYS A 106 -2.07 -7.63 4.43
CA CYS A 106 -3.08 -8.59 3.98
C CYS A 106 -2.84 -8.99 2.52
N TYR A 107 -2.57 -8.05 1.65
CA TYR A 107 -2.27 -8.34 0.25
C TYR A 107 -1.06 -9.26 0.12
N ARG A 108 0.04 -8.97 0.83
CA ARG A 108 1.26 -9.79 0.81
C ARG A 108 1.12 -11.14 1.50
N LEU A 109 0.25 -11.28 2.47
CA LEU A 109 -0.11 -12.60 3.01
C LEU A 109 -0.79 -13.46 1.94
N VAL A 110 -1.67 -12.88 1.14
CA VAL A 110 -2.32 -13.60 0.05
C VAL A 110 -1.33 -13.85 -1.10
N PHE A 111 -0.70 -12.79 -1.64
CA PHE A 111 0.22 -12.87 -2.78
C PHE A 111 1.69 -12.77 -2.32
N GLY A 112 2.19 -13.79 -1.70
CA GLY A 112 3.55 -13.92 -1.21
C GLY A 112 3.72 -15.09 -0.27
N VAL A 113 2.71 -15.37 0.57
CA VAL A 113 2.73 -16.50 1.50
C VAL A 113 1.82 -17.63 0.99
N PHE A 114 0.54 -17.35 0.71
CA PHE A 114 -0.41 -18.36 0.24
C PHE A 114 -0.35 -18.56 -1.27
N LEU A 115 -0.20 -17.50 -2.04
CA LEU A 115 0.00 -17.52 -3.49
C LEU A 115 1.37 -16.92 -3.81
N PRO A 116 2.00 -17.32 -4.94
CA PRO A 116 3.27 -16.72 -5.34
C PRO A 116 3.11 -15.23 -5.68
N VAL A 117 4.18 -14.46 -5.51
CA VAL A 117 4.24 -13.07 -5.99
C VAL A 117 4.02 -13.07 -7.51
N PRO A 118 3.18 -12.16 -8.04
CA PRO A 118 2.93 -12.10 -9.47
C PRO A 118 4.21 -11.90 -10.28
N ALA A 119 4.33 -12.64 -11.38
CA ALA A 119 5.53 -12.64 -12.22
C ALA A 119 5.89 -11.24 -12.77
N TYR A 120 4.89 -10.41 -13.02
CA TYR A 120 5.09 -9.03 -13.46
C TYR A 120 5.87 -8.19 -12.45
N ARG A 121 5.63 -8.38 -11.15
CA ARG A 121 6.37 -7.68 -10.08
C ARG A 121 7.82 -8.15 -9.98
N LEU A 122 8.05 -9.46 -10.14
CA LEU A 122 9.40 -10.04 -10.12
C LEU A 122 10.23 -9.59 -11.32
N ALA A 123 9.64 -9.54 -12.50
CA ALA A 123 10.32 -9.07 -13.71
C ALA A 123 10.77 -7.62 -13.63
N LYS A 124 10.01 -6.77 -12.94
CA LYS A 124 10.36 -5.36 -12.72
C LYS A 124 11.57 -5.18 -11.80
N ASP A 125 11.75 -6.07 -10.82
CA ASP A 125 12.90 -6.01 -9.91
C ASP A 125 14.17 -6.62 -10.54
N GLU A 126 14.04 -7.38 -11.64
CA GLU A 126 15.15 -7.97 -12.37
C GLU A 126 15.67 -7.10 -13.52
N GLU A 127 14.96 -6.03 -13.91
CA GLU A 127 15.55 -5.07 -14.84
C GLU A 127 16.77 -4.41 -14.17
N PRO A 128 18.01 -4.76 -14.59
CA PRO A 128 19.16 -4.05 -14.08
C PRO A 128 19.01 -2.58 -14.50
N GLU A 129 19.29 -1.68 -13.57
CA GLU A 129 19.63 -0.31 -13.96
C GLU A 129 20.66 -0.44 -15.08
N GLU A 130 20.22 -0.15 -16.31
CA GLU A 130 21.16 -0.06 -17.43
C GLU A 130 22.24 0.90 -16.95
N SER A 131 23.37 0.32 -16.58
CA SER A 131 24.56 1.11 -16.31
C SER A 131 24.81 1.92 -17.58
N ILE A 132 24.51 3.21 -17.50
CA ILE A 132 24.97 4.16 -18.50
C ILE A 132 26.48 4.04 -18.44
N GLU A 133 27.05 3.20 -19.31
CA GLU A 133 28.48 3.23 -19.54
C GLU A 133 28.80 4.63 -20.06
N PRO A 134 29.58 5.42 -19.33
CA PRO A 134 30.07 6.68 -19.89
C PRO A 134 31.02 6.30 -21.02
N GLU A 135 30.69 6.67 -22.22
CA GLU A 135 31.65 6.68 -23.30
C GLU A 135 32.80 7.67 -22.99
#